data_e61833817e17b2fba662466c0600f702
#
_entry.id   e61833817e17b2fba662466c0600f702
#
_cell.length_a   1.000
_cell.length_b   1.000
_cell.length_c   1.000
_cell.angle_alpha   90.00
_cell.angle_beta   90.00
_cell.angle_gamma   90.00
#
_symmetry.space_group_name_H-M   'P 1'
#
loop_
_entity.id
_entity.type
_entity.pdbx_description
1 polymer ?
#
loop_
_entity_poly.entity_id
_entity_poly.type
_entity_poly.pdbx_seq_one_letter_code
_entity_poly.pdbx_strand_id
1 'polypeptide(L)'
;VEGEFVRVIRPRSKSRIIRVEEMRGIEKMMNQSAPRKKWKIGVIVDADRMNESSENAFLKTLEEPPGQSLLLLLSGEPERLLPTIWSRCVHLALLKPADAVRGEEIEALLPILETATRDGLGQLDAGLLVKAGFESLLKERKAIIAKGYEITFKEESAKYKQAIEGDWLAQREKMYEAQTAADYLGERSRMIDALLAWMGDLIRQKAGATGLEFDDFAAVTNAAVSNETLDSLLQRVTAVEELRRLLETNVTEALALEVCLMKAFGPTNA
;
A
#
# COMPACT_ATOMS: atom_id res chain seq x y z
N VAL A 1 17.47 3.24 7.77
CA VAL A 1 18.46 2.32 8.33
C VAL A 1 19.27 1.74 7.17
N GLU A 2 20.12 2.52 6.55
CA GLU A 2 21.11 2.04 5.58
C GLU A 2 22.48 2.09 6.23
N GLY A 3 23.27 1.05 6.08
CA GLY A 3 24.63 0.94 6.59
C GLY A 3 25.52 0.20 5.60
N GLU A 4 26.81 0.13 5.87
CA GLU A 4 27.78 -0.52 4.98
C GLU A 4 27.37 -1.95 4.54
N PHE A 5 26.66 -2.69 5.42
CA PHE A 5 26.22 -4.07 5.20
C PHE A 5 24.69 -4.23 5.30
N VAL A 6 23.93 -3.15 5.23
CA VAL A 6 22.46 -3.14 5.22
C VAL A 6 22.00 -2.30 4.05
N ARG A 7 21.25 -2.90 3.13
CA ARG A 7 20.67 -2.20 1.99
C ARG A 7 19.18 -2.46 1.89
N VAL A 8 18.42 -1.37 1.77
CA VAL A 8 16.97 -1.41 1.60
C VAL A 8 16.63 -0.88 0.20
N ILE A 9 15.92 -1.67 -0.59
CA ILE A 9 15.35 -1.25 -1.87
C ILE A 9 13.86 -1.04 -1.68
N ARG A 10 13.36 0.04 -2.28
CA ARG A 10 11.94 0.37 -2.37
C ARG A 10 11.65 0.91 -3.77
N PRO A 11 10.46 0.71 -4.33
CA PRO A 11 10.08 1.33 -5.59
C PRO A 11 10.21 2.86 -5.49
N ARG A 12 11.11 3.46 -6.27
CA ARG A 12 11.41 4.92 -6.24
C ARG A 12 10.85 5.66 -7.45
N SER A 13 10.36 4.94 -8.46
CA SER A 13 9.83 5.53 -9.69
C SER A 13 8.33 5.82 -9.57
N LYS A 14 7.79 6.74 -10.38
CA LYS A 14 6.34 6.96 -10.51
C LYS A 14 5.59 5.69 -10.91
N SER A 15 6.24 4.80 -11.66
CA SER A 15 5.70 3.50 -12.06
C SER A 15 5.76 2.44 -10.96
N ARG A 16 6.37 2.74 -9.81
CA ARG A 16 6.58 1.80 -8.69
C ARG A 16 7.20 0.46 -9.09
N ILE A 17 8.01 0.45 -10.14
CA ILE A 17 8.71 -0.76 -10.61
C ILE A 17 10.13 -0.76 -10.04
N ILE A 18 10.54 -1.87 -9.44
CA ILE A 18 11.92 -2.14 -9.05
C ILE A 18 12.65 -2.67 -10.26
N ARG A 19 13.70 -1.95 -10.68
CA ARG A 19 14.48 -2.27 -11.88
C ARG A 19 15.74 -3.05 -11.53
N VAL A 20 16.30 -3.71 -12.53
CA VAL A 20 17.51 -4.52 -12.41
C VAL A 20 18.72 -3.75 -11.86
N GLU A 21 18.82 -2.43 -12.16
CA GLU A 21 19.90 -1.58 -11.65
C GLU A 21 19.87 -1.46 -10.12
N GLU A 22 18.67 -1.42 -9.53
CA GLU A 22 18.49 -1.35 -8.09
C GLU A 22 18.88 -2.69 -7.44
N MET A 23 18.52 -3.81 -8.06
CA MET A 23 18.89 -5.15 -7.62
C MET A 23 20.40 -5.39 -7.65
N ARG A 24 21.09 -4.93 -8.68
CA ARG A 24 22.58 -4.98 -8.76
C ARG A 24 23.26 -4.33 -7.56
N GLY A 25 22.62 -3.33 -6.96
CA GLY A 25 23.13 -2.71 -5.76
C GLY A 25 23.14 -3.64 -4.54
N ILE A 26 22.10 -4.48 -4.36
CA ILE A 26 22.09 -5.54 -3.32
C ILE A 26 23.14 -6.61 -3.67
N GLU A 27 23.17 -7.10 -4.91
CA GLU A 27 24.12 -8.12 -5.34
C GLU A 27 25.57 -7.68 -5.08
N LYS A 28 25.91 -6.44 -5.42
CA LYS A 28 27.24 -5.88 -5.16
C LYS A 28 27.57 -5.88 -3.67
N MET A 29 26.65 -5.46 -2.81
CA MET A 29 26.84 -5.48 -1.35
C MET A 29 26.95 -6.93 -0.83
N MET A 30 26.13 -7.85 -1.30
CA MET A 30 26.18 -9.26 -0.91
C MET A 30 27.50 -9.94 -1.26
N ASN A 31 28.10 -9.58 -2.40
CA ASN A 31 29.38 -10.12 -2.85
C ASN A 31 30.61 -9.46 -2.21
N GLN A 32 30.44 -8.40 -1.41
CA GLN A 32 31.54 -7.80 -0.67
C GLN A 32 31.97 -8.68 0.50
N SER A 33 33.26 -8.62 0.84
CA SER A 33 33.80 -9.29 2.03
C SER A 33 33.34 -8.52 3.28
N ALA A 34 32.54 -9.15 4.10
CA ALA A 34 32.17 -8.57 5.41
C ALA A 34 33.22 -8.95 6.47
N PRO A 35 33.50 -8.08 7.47
CA PRO A 35 34.31 -8.42 8.62
C PRO A 35 33.74 -9.65 9.33
N ARG A 36 34.60 -10.44 9.97
CA ARG A 36 34.18 -11.65 10.70
C ARG A 36 33.02 -11.32 11.66
N LYS A 37 31.94 -12.13 11.62
CA LYS A 37 30.71 -12.03 12.44
C LYS A 37 29.72 -10.92 12.06
N LYS A 38 29.89 -10.17 10.97
CA LYS A 38 28.86 -9.25 10.49
C LYS A 38 27.97 -9.90 9.43
N TRP A 39 26.68 -9.68 9.54
CA TRP A 39 25.68 -10.10 8.56
C TRP A 39 25.52 -9.03 7.49
N LYS A 40 25.32 -9.49 6.26
CA LYS A 40 24.89 -8.65 5.15
C LYS A 40 23.38 -8.81 5.00
N ILE A 41 22.64 -7.71 5.07
CA ILE A 41 21.18 -7.72 5.06
C ILE A 41 20.69 -6.93 3.85
N GLY A 42 19.96 -7.61 2.96
CA GLY A 42 19.22 -6.98 1.86
C GLY A 42 17.74 -7.04 2.15
N VAL A 43 17.07 -5.90 2.06
CA VAL A 43 15.60 -5.80 2.21
C VAL A 43 15.02 -5.26 0.93
N ILE A 44 14.08 -5.97 0.34
CA ILE A 44 13.32 -5.55 -0.84
C ILE A 44 11.88 -5.35 -0.38
N VAL A 45 11.46 -4.10 -0.31
CA VAL A 45 10.10 -3.71 0.05
C VAL A 45 9.26 -3.66 -1.23
N ASP A 46 8.02 -4.12 -1.18
CA ASP A 46 7.13 -4.30 -2.33
C ASP A 46 7.82 -5.18 -3.41
N ALA A 47 8.30 -6.35 -3.01
CA ALA A 47 9.03 -7.24 -3.90
C ALA A 47 8.21 -7.69 -5.13
N ASP A 48 6.88 -7.72 -5.01
CA ASP A 48 5.91 -7.93 -6.11
C ASP A 48 5.98 -6.84 -7.20
N ARG A 49 6.69 -5.75 -6.95
CA ARG A 49 6.94 -4.67 -7.94
C ARG A 49 8.24 -4.83 -8.72
N MET A 50 8.97 -5.92 -8.52
CA MET A 50 10.08 -6.27 -9.40
C MET A 50 9.54 -6.57 -10.81
N ASN A 51 10.25 -6.11 -11.85
CA ASN A 51 9.96 -6.60 -13.19
C ASN A 51 10.67 -7.95 -13.43
N GLU A 52 10.24 -8.67 -14.43
CA GLU A 52 10.76 -10.00 -14.78
C GLU A 52 12.31 -10.03 -14.91
N SER A 53 12.89 -8.95 -15.49
CA SER A 53 14.34 -8.84 -15.61
C SER A 53 15.04 -8.70 -14.25
N SER A 54 14.42 -8.01 -13.28
CA SER A 54 14.92 -7.84 -11.92
C SER A 54 14.83 -9.14 -11.13
N GLU A 55 13.71 -9.83 -11.27
CA GLU A 55 13.48 -11.13 -10.63
C GLU A 55 14.48 -12.18 -11.15
N ASN A 56 14.62 -12.29 -12.47
CA ASN A 56 15.55 -13.24 -13.08
C ASN A 56 17.01 -12.96 -12.72
N ALA A 57 17.42 -11.69 -12.67
CA ALA A 57 18.77 -11.32 -12.24
C ALA A 57 19.04 -11.76 -10.79
N PHE A 58 18.02 -11.74 -9.92
CA PHE A 58 18.17 -12.05 -8.51
C PHE A 58 18.17 -13.55 -8.18
N LEU A 59 17.71 -14.41 -9.10
CA LEU A 59 17.60 -15.85 -8.88
C LEU A 59 18.94 -16.47 -8.45
N LYS A 60 20.04 -16.09 -9.08
CA LYS A 60 21.37 -16.61 -8.74
C LYS A 60 21.76 -16.31 -7.28
N THR A 61 21.43 -15.12 -6.79
CA THR A 61 21.72 -14.72 -5.40
C THR A 61 20.84 -15.49 -4.41
N LEU A 62 19.62 -15.85 -4.80
CA LEU A 62 18.72 -16.67 -3.99
C LEU A 62 19.13 -18.15 -3.98
N GLU A 63 19.67 -18.67 -5.08
CA GLU A 63 20.14 -20.05 -5.18
C GLU A 63 21.42 -20.27 -4.38
N GLU A 64 22.37 -19.34 -4.47
CA GLU A 64 23.67 -19.43 -3.82
C GLU A 64 23.93 -18.17 -2.98
N PRO A 65 23.21 -17.97 -1.87
CA PRO A 65 23.38 -16.78 -1.07
C PRO A 65 24.79 -16.75 -0.45
N PRO A 66 25.50 -15.61 -0.56
CA PRO A 66 26.82 -15.47 0.03
C PRO A 66 26.78 -15.69 1.56
N GLY A 67 27.82 -16.28 2.12
CA GLY A 67 27.88 -16.60 3.55
C GLY A 67 27.58 -15.38 4.45
N GLN A 68 26.91 -15.61 5.57
CA GLN A 68 26.47 -14.60 6.53
C GLN A 68 25.60 -13.49 5.87
N SER A 69 24.66 -13.88 5.02
CA SER A 69 23.69 -12.98 4.40
C SER A 69 22.27 -13.33 4.78
N LEU A 70 21.41 -12.29 4.84
CA LEU A 70 19.97 -12.39 5.01
C LEU A 70 19.30 -11.55 3.93
N LEU A 71 18.38 -12.15 3.21
CA LEU A 71 17.55 -11.47 2.22
C LEU A 71 16.10 -11.52 2.68
N LEU A 72 15.48 -10.36 2.80
CA LEU A 72 14.07 -10.19 3.17
C LEU A 72 13.32 -9.61 1.99
N LEU A 73 12.38 -10.37 1.45
CA LEU A 73 11.45 -9.93 0.42
C LEU A 73 10.11 -9.67 1.11
N LEU A 74 9.70 -8.41 1.18
CA LEU A 74 8.43 -8.00 1.76
C LEU A 74 7.45 -7.76 0.61
N SER A 75 6.32 -8.44 0.63
CA SER A 75 5.30 -8.35 -0.41
C SER A 75 3.90 -8.36 0.18
N GLY A 76 3.01 -7.52 -0.34
CA GLY A 76 1.58 -7.58 -0.08
C GLY A 76 0.84 -8.51 -1.05
N GLU A 77 1.44 -8.82 -2.19
CA GLU A 77 0.87 -9.65 -3.27
C GLU A 77 1.89 -10.71 -3.71
N PRO A 78 2.23 -11.68 -2.84
CA PRO A 78 3.30 -12.64 -3.09
C PRO A 78 3.04 -13.55 -4.29
N GLU A 79 1.80 -13.73 -4.70
CA GLU A 79 1.38 -14.46 -5.90
C GLU A 79 1.81 -13.81 -7.22
N ARG A 80 2.21 -12.52 -7.19
CA ARG A 80 2.76 -11.80 -8.35
C ARG A 80 4.24 -12.09 -8.57
N LEU A 81 4.94 -12.62 -7.57
CA LEU A 81 6.34 -13.02 -7.71
C LEU A 81 6.46 -14.26 -8.60
N LEU A 82 7.55 -14.34 -9.38
CA LEU A 82 7.83 -15.54 -10.16
C LEU A 82 7.84 -16.79 -9.26
N PRO A 83 7.24 -17.90 -9.70
CA PRO A 83 7.28 -19.17 -8.96
C PRO A 83 8.69 -19.63 -8.61
N THR A 84 9.67 -19.23 -9.42
CA THR A 84 11.09 -19.52 -9.21
C THR A 84 11.68 -18.77 -8.01
N ILE A 85 11.24 -17.54 -7.73
CA ILE A 85 11.57 -16.80 -6.50
C ILE A 85 10.87 -17.42 -5.31
N TRP A 86 9.56 -17.65 -5.45
CA TRP A 86 8.74 -18.24 -4.39
C TRP A 86 9.32 -19.55 -3.87
N SER A 87 9.70 -20.47 -4.76
CA SER A 87 10.24 -21.77 -4.38
C SER A 87 11.59 -21.73 -3.65
N ARG A 88 12.30 -20.59 -3.67
CA ARG A 88 13.63 -20.41 -3.04
C ARG A 88 13.58 -19.59 -1.76
N CYS A 89 12.40 -19.20 -1.32
CA CYS A 89 12.21 -18.42 -0.10
C CYS A 89 11.55 -19.25 1.00
N VAL A 90 11.86 -18.91 2.25
CA VAL A 90 11.07 -19.35 3.40
C VAL A 90 9.92 -18.37 3.55
N HIS A 91 8.70 -18.87 3.51
CA HIS A 91 7.50 -18.02 3.58
C HIS A 91 7.10 -17.78 5.03
N LEU A 92 6.97 -16.51 5.38
CA LEU A 92 6.49 -16.07 6.67
C LEU A 92 5.28 -15.16 6.47
N ALA A 93 4.09 -15.68 6.76
CA ALA A 93 2.88 -14.85 6.73
C ALA A 93 2.87 -13.93 7.95
N LEU A 94 2.85 -12.62 7.69
CA LEU A 94 2.65 -11.60 8.72
C LEU A 94 1.15 -11.32 8.81
N LEU A 95 0.52 -11.91 9.80
CA LEU A 95 -0.89 -11.66 10.09
C LEU A 95 -1.00 -10.31 10.80
N LYS A 96 -2.04 -9.53 10.46
CA LYS A 96 -2.38 -8.33 11.20
C LYS A 96 -2.73 -8.74 12.63
N PRO A 97 -2.13 -8.14 13.67
CA PRO A 97 -2.57 -8.38 15.03
C PRO A 97 -4.06 -8.04 15.19
N ALA A 98 -4.81 -8.84 15.96
CA ALA A 98 -6.22 -8.58 16.22
C ALA A 98 -6.46 -7.19 16.84
N ASP A 99 -5.48 -6.71 17.63
CA ASP A 99 -5.52 -5.40 18.30
C ASP A 99 -4.69 -4.33 17.56
N ALA A 100 -4.44 -4.49 16.26
CA ALA A 100 -3.70 -3.47 15.50
C ALA A 100 -4.46 -2.14 15.52
N VAL A 101 -3.81 -1.11 16.06
CA VAL A 101 -4.35 0.25 16.04
C VAL A 101 -4.60 0.66 14.60
N ARG A 102 -5.82 1.07 14.30
CA ARG A 102 -6.20 1.59 12.99
C ARG A 102 -5.42 2.87 12.72
N GLY A 103 -4.95 3.05 11.49
CA GLY A 103 -4.30 4.31 11.10
C GLY A 103 -5.28 5.49 11.13
N GLU A 104 -4.76 6.70 11.32
CA GLU A 104 -5.58 7.93 11.33
C GLU A 104 -6.42 8.07 10.05
N GLU A 105 -5.88 7.64 8.91
CA GLU A 105 -6.57 7.65 7.61
C GLU A 105 -7.81 6.74 7.60
N ILE A 106 -7.75 5.60 8.30
CA ILE A 106 -8.86 4.66 8.41
C ILE A 106 -9.89 5.19 9.41
N GLU A 107 -9.45 5.66 10.58
CA GLU A 107 -10.35 6.26 11.58
C GLU A 107 -11.14 7.44 11.02
N ALA A 108 -10.53 8.24 10.13
CA ALA A 108 -11.23 9.35 9.45
C ALA A 108 -12.19 8.86 8.34
N LEU A 109 -11.95 7.70 7.73
CA LEU A 109 -12.80 7.12 6.69
C LEU A 109 -14.06 6.45 7.26
N LEU A 110 -13.97 5.78 8.41
CA LEU A 110 -15.05 4.99 8.98
C LEU A 110 -16.36 5.77 9.21
N PRO A 111 -16.37 7.03 9.72
CA PRO A 111 -17.61 7.80 9.87
C PRO A 111 -18.29 8.11 8.53
N ILE A 112 -17.53 8.25 7.46
CA ILE A 112 -18.06 8.46 6.10
C ILE A 112 -18.76 7.20 5.62
N LEU A 113 -18.13 6.03 5.81
CA LEU A 113 -18.70 4.72 5.45
C LEU A 113 -19.93 4.41 6.30
N GLU A 114 -19.88 4.69 7.59
CA GLU A 114 -21.03 4.55 8.48
C GLU A 114 -22.22 5.36 7.99
N THR A 115 -22.02 6.66 7.70
CA THR A 115 -23.10 7.55 7.25
C THR A 115 -23.66 7.07 5.91
N ALA A 116 -22.80 6.75 4.94
CA ALA A 116 -23.23 6.28 3.63
C ALA A 116 -23.97 4.92 3.69
N THR A 117 -23.66 4.11 4.68
CA THR A 117 -24.26 2.77 4.85
C THR A 117 -25.57 2.84 5.66
N ARG A 118 -25.68 3.77 6.61
CA ARG A 118 -26.85 3.93 7.50
C ARG A 118 -28.12 4.23 6.73
N ASP A 119 -28.06 5.09 5.72
CA ASP A 119 -29.20 5.48 4.90
C ASP A 119 -29.54 4.44 3.81
N GLY A 120 -28.75 3.39 3.73
CA GLY A 120 -28.91 2.26 2.80
C GLY A 120 -27.99 2.36 1.59
N LEU A 121 -27.39 1.23 1.24
CA LEU A 121 -26.61 1.09 0.02
C LEU A 121 -27.50 1.26 -1.22
N GLY A 122 -26.93 1.74 -2.31
CA GLY A 122 -27.67 1.91 -3.56
C GLY A 122 -28.33 3.29 -3.72
N GLN A 123 -28.17 4.19 -2.77
CA GLN A 123 -28.59 5.57 -2.91
C GLN A 123 -27.52 6.39 -3.66
N LEU A 124 -27.94 7.32 -4.51
CA LEU A 124 -27.01 8.20 -5.21
C LEU A 124 -26.15 9.00 -4.24
N ASP A 125 -26.77 9.50 -3.18
CA ASP A 125 -26.12 10.31 -2.15
C ASP A 125 -25.03 9.54 -1.40
N ALA A 126 -25.21 8.23 -1.17
CA ALA A 126 -24.20 7.39 -0.53
C ALA A 126 -22.93 7.30 -1.38
N GLY A 127 -23.05 7.04 -2.66
CA GLY A 127 -21.91 7.01 -3.59
C GLY A 127 -21.18 8.36 -3.67
N LEU A 128 -21.92 9.46 -3.76
CA LEU A 128 -21.36 10.81 -3.79
C LEU A 128 -20.66 11.18 -2.48
N LEU A 129 -21.24 10.81 -1.33
CA LEU A 129 -20.67 11.06 0.00
C LEU A 129 -19.32 10.32 0.15
N VAL A 130 -19.29 9.04 -0.18
CA VAL A 130 -18.05 8.25 -0.07
C VAL A 130 -17.00 8.79 -1.03
N LYS A 131 -17.37 9.10 -2.29
CA LYS A 131 -16.46 9.68 -3.27
C LYS A 131 -15.87 10.99 -2.78
N ALA A 132 -16.69 11.93 -2.37
CA ALA A 132 -16.23 13.24 -1.93
C ALA A 132 -15.40 13.17 -0.64
N GLY A 133 -15.82 12.35 0.32
CA GLY A 133 -15.08 12.14 1.56
C GLY A 133 -13.73 11.47 1.33
N PHE A 134 -13.66 10.44 0.50
CA PHE A 134 -12.44 9.76 0.16
C PHE A 134 -11.44 10.69 -0.54
N GLU A 135 -11.88 11.47 -1.53
CA GLU A 135 -11.03 12.47 -2.21
C GLU A 135 -10.52 13.56 -1.24
N SER A 136 -11.39 14.03 -0.34
CA SER A 136 -11.00 15.04 0.65
C SER A 136 -9.94 14.50 1.60
N LEU A 137 -10.12 13.27 2.10
CA LEU A 137 -9.13 12.62 2.96
C LEU A 137 -7.81 12.38 2.24
N LEU A 138 -7.82 11.91 1.01
CA LEU A 138 -6.60 11.73 0.22
C LEU A 138 -5.84 13.05 0.03
N LYS A 139 -6.54 14.14 -0.23
CA LYS A 139 -5.94 15.48 -0.37
C LYS A 139 -5.31 15.95 0.94
N GLU A 140 -6.02 15.78 2.05
CA GLU A 140 -5.54 16.13 3.38
C GLU A 140 -4.31 15.32 3.77
N ARG A 141 -4.36 13.99 3.63
CA ARG A 141 -3.24 13.10 3.96
C ARG A 141 -2.00 13.41 3.12
N LYS A 142 -2.18 13.67 1.82
CA LYS A 142 -1.09 14.09 0.95
C LYS A 142 -0.43 15.39 1.44
N ALA A 143 -1.21 16.35 1.89
CA ALA A 143 -0.69 17.61 2.43
C ALA A 143 0.07 17.40 3.75
N ILE A 144 -0.43 16.55 4.64
CA ILE A 144 0.23 16.18 5.91
C ILE A 144 1.59 15.52 5.66
N ILE A 145 1.64 14.53 4.77
CA ILE A 145 2.86 13.81 4.40
C ILE A 145 3.88 14.79 3.80
N ALA A 146 3.47 15.61 2.83
CA ALA A 146 4.34 16.58 2.18
C ALA A 146 4.93 17.58 3.17
N LYS A 147 4.09 18.11 4.09
CA LYS A 147 4.54 19.04 5.15
C LYS A 147 5.54 18.39 6.11
N GLY A 148 5.35 17.12 6.46
CA GLY A 148 6.27 16.37 7.32
C GLY A 148 7.67 16.30 6.69
N TYR A 149 7.75 15.94 5.42
CA TYR A 149 9.04 15.87 4.70
C TYR A 149 9.65 17.24 4.44
N GLU A 150 8.85 18.28 4.19
CA GLU A 150 9.35 19.65 4.07
C GLU A 150 10.03 20.15 5.34
N ILE A 151 9.45 19.86 6.51
CA ILE A 151 10.04 20.20 7.81
C ILE A 151 11.36 19.45 7.99
N THR A 152 11.39 18.15 7.76
CA THR A 152 12.59 17.33 7.87
C THR A 152 13.70 17.82 6.94
N PHE A 153 13.36 18.14 5.69
CA PHE A 153 14.33 18.69 4.72
C PHE A 153 14.90 20.04 5.17
N LYS A 154 14.06 20.94 5.70
CA LYS A 154 14.50 22.22 6.24
C LYS A 154 15.46 22.05 7.42
N GLU A 155 15.17 21.14 8.34
CA GLU A 155 16.02 20.85 9.50
C GLU A 155 17.39 20.26 9.08
N GLU A 156 17.38 19.31 8.14
CA GLU A 156 18.62 18.76 7.59
C GLU A 156 19.44 19.83 6.86
N SER A 157 18.81 20.60 5.98
CA SER A 157 19.47 21.66 5.23
C SER A 157 20.09 22.72 6.14
N ALA A 158 19.45 23.04 7.27
CA ALA A 158 19.97 23.99 8.24
C ALA A 158 21.23 23.47 8.96
N LYS A 159 21.27 22.16 9.28
CA LYS A 159 22.41 21.51 9.94
C LYS A 159 23.67 21.46 9.07
N TYR A 160 23.49 21.38 7.77
CA TYR A 160 24.58 21.13 6.82
C TYR A 160 24.98 22.36 5.98
N LYS A 161 24.44 23.54 6.24
CA LYS A 161 24.65 24.80 5.48
C LYS A 161 26.11 25.19 5.20
N GLN A 162 27.09 24.69 5.96
CA GLN A 162 28.50 25.07 5.86
C GLN A 162 29.39 24.07 5.12
N ALA A 163 28.89 22.89 4.72
CA ALA A 163 29.74 21.79 4.26
C ALA A 163 29.34 21.17 2.90
N ILE A 164 28.32 21.71 2.17
CA ILE A 164 27.68 20.95 1.10
C ILE A 164 27.70 21.63 -0.25
N GLU A 165 28.16 20.89 -1.25
CA GLU A 165 28.02 21.16 -2.68
C GLU A 165 26.54 21.10 -3.12
N GLY A 166 26.13 21.97 -4.04
CA GLY A 166 24.73 22.12 -4.47
C GLY A 166 24.04 20.85 -5.01
N ASP A 167 24.80 19.85 -5.41
CA ASP A 167 24.28 18.56 -5.90
C ASP A 167 23.60 17.73 -4.80
N TRP A 168 24.09 17.78 -3.55
CA TRP A 168 23.51 17.04 -2.43
C TRP A 168 22.09 17.52 -2.08
N LEU A 169 21.85 18.83 -2.06
CA LEU A 169 20.53 19.40 -1.76
C LEU A 169 19.49 18.94 -2.80
N ALA A 170 19.86 18.98 -4.08
CA ALA A 170 18.97 18.56 -5.16
C ALA A 170 18.65 17.05 -5.10
N GLN A 171 19.63 16.22 -4.75
CA GLN A 171 19.42 14.78 -4.55
C GLN A 171 18.52 14.50 -3.34
N ARG A 172 18.70 15.25 -2.26
CA ARG A 172 17.90 15.10 -1.04
C ARG A 172 16.45 15.51 -1.24
N GLU A 173 16.22 16.63 -1.95
CA GLU A 173 14.89 17.09 -2.32
C GLU A 173 14.14 16.04 -3.15
N LYS A 174 14.78 15.51 -4.21
CA LYS A 174 14.21 14.41 -5.02
C LYS A 174 13.89 13.16 -4.20
N MET A 175 14.74 12.85 -3.21
CA MET A 175 14.51 11.72 -2.32
C MET A 175 13.23 11.94 -1.48
N TYR A 176 13.04 13.14 -0.90
CA TYR A 176 11.84 13.44 -0.11
C TYR A 176 10.58 13.53 -0.96
N GLU A 177 10.67 14.03 -2.19
CA GLU A 177 9.56 13.97 -3.15
C GLU A 177 9.15 12.53 -3.44
N ALA A 178 10.12 11.64 -3.66
CA ALA A 178 9.85 10.23 -3.90
C ALA A 178 9.25 9.53 -2.66
N GLN A 179 9.73 9.85 -1.46
CA GLN A 179 9.18 9.33 -0.22
C GLN A 179 7.75 9.83 0.01
N THR A 180 7.50 11.13 -0.21
CA THR A 180 6.14 11.70 -0.14
C THR A 180 5.17 10.95 -1.06
N ALA A 181 5.58 10.68 -2.29
CA ALA A 181 4.77 9.93 -3.24
C ALA A 181 4.55 8.48 -2.78
N ALA A 182 5.57 7.82 -2.26
CA ALA A 182 5.46 6.43 -1.78
C ALA A 182 4.53 6.32 -0.56
N ASP A 183 4.66 7.20 0.42
CA ASP A 183 3.83 7.19 1.62
C ASP A 183 2.38 7.53 1.30
N TYR A 184 2.13 8.50 0.40
CA TYR A 184 0.79 8.80 -0.10
C TYR A 184 0.13 7.57 -0.76
N LEU A 185 0.87 6.88 -1.63
CA LEU A 185 0.35 5.67 -2.28
C LEU A 185 0.09 4.54 -1.26
N GLY A 186 0.92 4.44 -0.22
CA GLY A 186 0.72 3.50 0.87
C GLY A 186 -0.54 3.79 1.67
N GLU A 187 -0.79 5.04 2.06
CA GLU A 187 -2.03 5.43 2.75
C GLU A 187 -3.27 5.22 1.88
N ARG A 188 -3.20 5.59 0.60
CA ARG A 188 -4.27 5.34 -0.36
C ARG A 188 -4.61 3.85 -0.46
N SER A 189 -3.59 2.99 -0.52
CA SER A 189 -3.79 1.53 -0.56
C SER A 189 -4.49 1.03 0.71
N ARG A 190 -4.05 1.47 1.90
CA ARG A 190 -4.71 1.08 3.17
C ARG A 190 -6.16 1.56 3.25
N MET A 191 -6.48 2.74 2.74
CA MET A 191 -7.86 3.22 2.66
C MET A 191 -8.72 2.35 1.73
N ILE A 192 -8.17 1.89 0.61
CA ILE A 192 -8.88 0.94 -0.29
C ILE A 192 -9.05 -0.42 0.39
N ASP A 193 -8.05 -0.89 1.12
CA ASP A 193 -8.16 -2.12 1.93
C ASP A 193 -9.27 -2.01 2.98
N ALA A 194 -9.43 -0.83 3.60
CA ALA A 194 -10.52 -0.57 4.53
C ALA A 194 -11.89 -0.58 3.83
N LEU A 195 -12.01 -0.06 2.59
CA LEU A 195 -13.24 -0.20 1.79
C LEU A 195 -13.58 -1.66 1.52
N LEU A 196 -12.59 -2.48 1.15
CA LEU A 196 -12.79 -3.91 0.90
C LEU A 196 -13.17 -4.67 2.18
N ALA A 197 -12.54 -4.33 3.31
CA ALA A 197 -12.89 -4.89 4.60
C ALA A 197 -14.32 -4.55 5.00
N TRP A 198 -14.76 -3.29 4.79
CA TRP A 198 -16.14 -2.85 5.01
C TRP A 198 -17.13 -3.63 4.16
N MET A 199 -16.86 -3.77 2.86
CA MET A 199 -17.69 -4.59 1.97
C MET A 199 -17.68 -6.07 2.38
N GLY A 200 -16.55 -6.58 2.85
CA GLY A 200 -16.42 -7.92 3.40
C GLY A 200 -17.30 -8.12 4.64
N ASP A 201 -17.41 -7.12 5.52
CA ASP A 201 -18.27 -7.16 6.69
C ASP A 201 -19.75 -7.17 6.30
N LEU A 202 -20.16 -6.40 5.29
CA LEU A 202 -21.51 -6.47 4.74
C LEU A 202 -21.85 -7.88 4.23
N ILE A 203 -20.93 -8.54 3.52
CA ILE A 203 -21.12 -9.92 3.06
C ILE A 203 -21.21 -10.88 4.23
N ARG A 204 -20.33 -10.77 5.24
CA ARG A 204 -20.36 -11.62 6.45
C ARG A 204 -21.68 -11.46 7.19
N GLN A 205 -22.15 -10.24 7.38
CA GLN A 205 -23.46 -9.96 7.98
C GLN A 205 -24.60 -10.61 7.19
N LYS A 206 -24.60 -10.46 5.85
CA LYS A 206 -25.63 -11.08 5.00
C LYS A 206 -25.62 -12.62 5.06
N ALA A 207 -24.43 -13.21 5.18
CA ALA A 207 -24.24 -14.65 5.31
C ALA A 207 -24.42 -15.18 6.73
N GLY A 208 -24.64 -14.33 7.74
CA GLY A 208 -24.73 -14.72 9.15
C GLY A 208 -23.39 -15.21 9.71
N ALA A 209 -22.26 -14.80 9.14
CA ALA A 209 -20.93 -15.16 9.59
C ALA A 209 -20.44 -14.23 10.72
N THR A 210 -19.50 -14.71 11.52
CA THR A 210 -18.83 -13.98 12.61
C THR A 210 -17.45 -13.48 12.19
N GLY A 211 -16.81 -12.64 13.01
CA GLY A 211 -15.46 -12.16 12.79
C GLY A 211 -15.42 -10.99 11.82
N LEU A 212 -16.14 -9.91 12.15
CA LEU A 212 -16.11 -8.67 11.42
C LEU A 212 -14.74 -7.96 11.63
N GLU A 213 -14.27 -7.25 10.62
CA GLU A 213 -13.09 -6.41 10.73
C GLU A 213 -13.40 -5.11 11.51
N PHE A 214 -14.64 -4.62 11.39
CA PHE A 214 -15.13 -3.41 12.03
C PHE A 214 -16.33 -3.72 12.93
N ASP A 215 -16.11 -4.49 14.01
CA ASP A 215 -17.14 -4.90 14.96
C ASP A 215 -17.91 -3.72 15.57
N ASP A 216 -17.26 -2.57 15.76
CA ASP A 216 -17.87 -1.34 16.27
C ASP A 216 -19.05 -0.86 15.41
N PHE A 217 -19.08 -1.24 14.13
CA PHE A 217 -20.08 -0.85 13.15
C PHE A 217 -21.04 -1.98 12.78
N ALA A 218 -21.03 -3.09 13.55
CA ALA A 218 -21.85 -4.26 13.28
C ALA A 218 -23.35 -3.96 13.15
N ALA A 219 -23.87 -3.05 13.96
CA ALA A 219 -25.29 -2.67 13.93
C ALA A 219 -25.67 -2.00 12.60
N VAL A 220 -24.82 -1.10 12.10
CA VAL A 220 -25.07 -0.36 10.84
C VAL A 220 -24.94 -1.29 9.64
N THR A 221 -23.89 -2.10 9.59
CA THR A 221 -23.66 -3.07 8.50
C THR A 221 -24.76 -4.12 8.43
N ASN A 222 -25.23 -4.62 9.60
CA ASN A 222 -26.33 -5.57 9.65
C ASN A 222 -27.67 -4.97 9.15
N ALA A 223 -27.97 -3.74 9.54
CA ALA A 223 -29.18 -3.06 9.08
C ALA A 223 -29.15 -2.86 7.55
N ALA A 224 -28.03 -2.44 7.01
CA ALA A 224 -27.86 -2.13 5.59
C ALA A 224 -28.07 -3.34 4.67
N VAL A 225 -27.67 -4.54 5.11
CA VAL A 225 -27.78 -5.74 4.26
C VAL A 225 -29.19 -6.36 4.22
N SER A 226 -30.14 -5.83 4.98
CA SER A 226 -31.49 -6.38 5.04
C SER A 226 -32.17 -6.43 3.67
N ASN A 227 -32.00 -5.37 2.87
CA ASN A 227 -32.59 -5.23 1.53
C ASN A 227 -31.61 -5.57 0.38
N GLU A 228 -30.38 -5.95 0.69
CA GLU A 228 -29.39 -6.33 -0.33
C GLU A 228 -29.43 -7.82 -0.63
N THR A 229 -29.07 -8.20 -1.84
CA THR A 229 -28.78 -9.60 -2.20
C THR A 229 -27.29 -9.88 -2.11
N LEU A 230 -26.91 -11.15 -1.98
CA LEU A 230 -25.49 -11.52 -2.00
C LEU A 230 -24.82 -11.12 -3.32
N ASP A 231 -25.52 -11.30 -4.45
CA ASP A 231 -25.01 -10.94 -5.77
C ASP A 231 -24.78 -9.42 -5.90
N SER A 232 -25.68 -8.60 -5.36
CA SER A 232 -25.49 -7.14 -5.30
C SER A 232 -24.24 -6.77 -4.49
N LEU A 233 -24.06 -7.37 -3.33
CA LEU A 233 -22.89 -7.12 -2.49
C LEU A 233 -21.58 -7.57 -3.17
N LEU A 234 -21.58 -8.70 -3.87
CA LEU A 234 -20.42 -9.16 -4.65
C LEU A 234 -20.07 -8.20 -5.79
N GLN A 235 -21.08 -7.65 -6.49
CA GLN A 235 -20.85 -6.61 -7.51
C GLN A 235 -20.18 -5.35 -6.92
N ARG A 236 -20.59 -4.94 -5.70
CA ARG A 236 -20.01 -3.82 -4.99
C ARG A 236 -18.54 -4.06 -4.61
N VAL A 237 -18.21 -5.27 -4.11
CA VAL A 237 -16.81 -5.68 -3.88
C VAL A 237 -16.01 -5.60 -5.16
N THR A 238 -16.53 -6.17 -6.27
CA THR A 238 -15.86 -6.14 -7.57
C THR A 238 -15.57 -4.70 -8.03
N ALA A 239 -16.45 -3.75 -7.74
CA ALA A 239 -16.22 -2.34 -8.05
C ALA A 239 -15.05 -1.74 -7.25
N VAL A 240 -14.86 -2.12 -5.99
CA VAL A 240 -13.71 -1.67 -5.18
C VAL A 240 -12.41 -2.35 -5.62
N GLU A 241 -12.45 -3.64 -5.98
CA GLU A 241 -11.31 -4.34 -6.56
C GLU A 241 -10.88 -3.71 -7.90
N GLU A 242 -11.85 -3.34 -8.73
CA GLU A 242 -11.60 -2.62 -9.98
C GLU A 242 -10.96 -1.25 -9.72
N LEU A 243 -11.38 -0.52 -8.67
CA LEU A 243 -10.73 0.71 -8.23
C LEU A 243 -9.25 0.46 -7.92
N ARG A 244 -8.94 -0.57 -7.13
CA ARG A 244 -7.56 -0.95 -6.80
C ARG A 244 -6.75 -1.17 -8.08
N ARG A 245 -7.27 -1.96 -8.99
CA ARG A 245 -6.62 -2.28 -10.26
C ARG A 245 -6.39 -1.05 -11.15
N LEU A 246 -7.39 -0.18 -11.29
CA LEU A 246 -7.30 1.02 -12.12
C LEU A 246 -6.27 2.01 -11.58
N LEU A 247 -6.16 2.15 -10.27
CA LEU A 247 -5.18 3.04 -9.62
C LEU A 247 -3.72 2.57 -9.76
N GLU A 248 -3.48 1.36 -10.22
CA GLU A 248 -2.15 0.87 -10.62
C GLU A 248 -1.81 1.16 -12.09
N THR A 249 -2.80 1.61 -12.87
CA THR A 249 -2.65 1.95 -14.28
C THR A 249 -2.48 3.46 -14.48
N ASN A 250 -2.43 3.91 -15.75
CA ASN A 250 -2.34 5.33 -16.11
C ASN A 250 -3.70 6.05 -16.12
N VAL A 251 -4.74 5.49 -15.50
CA VAL A 251 -6.05 6.13 -15.38
C VAL A 251 -5.96 7.30 -14.39
N THR A 252 -6.69 8.38 -14.68
CA THR A 252 -6.81 9.51 -13.76
C THR A 252 -7.45 9.07 -12.45
N GLU A 253 -6.78 9.31 -11.32
CA GLU A 253 -7.24 8.93 -9.98
C GLU A 253 -8.68 9.40 -9.69
N ALA A 254 -8.99 10.67 -9.97
CA ALA A 254 -10.32 11.21 -9.75
C ALA A 254 -11.41 10.46 -10.53
N LEU A 255 -11.14 10.08 -11.79
CA LEU A 255 -12.09 9.33 -12.60
C LEU A 255 -12.29 7.91 -12.09
N ALA A 256 -11.21 7.22 -11.69
CA ALA A 256 -11.30 5.89 -11.12
C ALA A 256 -12.11 5.90 -9.81
N LEU A 257 -11.86 6.86 -8.93
CA LEU A 257 -12.62 7.05 -7.69
C LEU A 257 -14.10 7.31 -7.97
N GLU A 258 -14.41 8.23 -8.88
CA GLU A 258 -15.80 8.55 -9.23
C GLU A 258 -16.56 7.33 -9.74
N VAL A 259 -16.05 6.67 -10.76
CA VAL A 259 -16.74 5.54 -11.38
C VAL A 259 -16.89 4.37 -10.42
N CYS A 260 -15.82 3.99 -9.72
CA CYS A 260 -15.83 2.77 -8.91
C CYS A 260 -16.55 2.97 -7.57
N LEU A 261 -16.40 4.12 -6.91
CA LEU A 261 -17.11 4.38 -5.65
C LEU A 261 -18.61 4.59 -5.88
N MET A 262 -19.00 5.19 -7.01
CA MET A 262 -20.41 5.25 -7.41
C MET A 262 -21.00 3.86 -7.66
N LYS A 263 -20.26 2.94 -8.25
CA LYS A 263 -20.71 1.54 -8.43
C LYS A 263 -20.74 0.78 -7.09
N ALA A 264 -19.80 1.07 -6.19
CA ALA A 264 -19.71 0.34 -4.91
C ALA A 264 -20.78 0.78 -3.90
N PHE A 265 -21.10 2.06 -3.81
CA PHE A 265 -22.01 2.60 -2.80
C PHE A 265 -23.31 3.17 -3.39
N GLY A 266 -23.30 3.59 -4.63
CA GLY A 266 -24.44 4.16 -5.33
C GLY A 266 -25.42 3.11 -5.90
N PRO A 267 -26.36 3.57 -6.77
CA PRO A 267 -27.32 2.68 -7.41
C PRO A 267 -26.63 1.59 -8.23
N THR A 268 -27.02 0.34 -7.99
CA THR A 268 -26.67 -0.75 -8.89
C THR A 268 -27.57 -0.65 -10.12
N ASN A 269 -26.98 -0.55 -11.31
CA ASN A 269 -27.76 -0.67 -12.53
C ASN A 269 -28.40 -2.06 -12.53
N ALA A 270 -29.73 -2.10 -12.47
CA ALA A 270 -30.53 -3.30 -12.60
C ALA A 270 -30.39 -3.89 -14.01
#